data_c5d24582d9f2aa27ed0256314cfbadf7
#
_entry.id   c5d24582d9f2aa27ed0256314cfbadf7
#
_cell.length_a   1.000
_cell.length_b   1.000
_cell.length_c   1.000
_cell.angle_alpha   90.00
_cell.angle_beta   90.00
_cell.angle_gamma   90.00
#
_symmetry.space_group_name_H-M   'P 1'
#
loop_
_entity.id
_entity.type
_entity.pdbx_description
1 polymer ?
#
loop_
_entity_poly.entity_id
_entity_poly.type
_entity_poly.pdbx_seq_one_letter_code
_entity_poly.pdbx_strand_id
1 'polypeptide(L)'
;MKLKILFSFLVIILSQALSQNLERIEPPFWWAGFKGDELQLMLHGESISKLRPEIKNSGIKIEKVHKVDSPNYLFLDLKLNDNVPQTFEIQFFNKNEKVLSRDYELKKREASFYREKFLSASDVIYLIMPDRFANGDMSNDEVDGLIEKSNRKSKDG
;
A
#
# COMPACT_ATOMS: atom_id res chain seq x y z
N MET A 1 -0.72 -43.97 25.41
CA MET A 1 -1.14 -43.65 24.04
C MET A 1 -1.89 -42.32 23.94
N LYS A 2 -2.90 -42.06 24.78
CA LYS A 2 -3.71 -40.82 24.77
C LYS A 2 -2.90 -39.53 25.01
N LEU A 3 -1.91 -39.53 25.91
CA LEU A 3 -1.08 -38.36 26.22
C LEU A 3 -0.16 -37.96 25.05
N LYS A 4 0.38 -38.92 24.30
CA LYS A 4 1.22 -38.64 23.10
C LYS A 4 0.41 -38.04 21.99
N ILE A 5 -0.84 -38.47 21.82
CA ILE A 5 -1.77 -37.93 20.80
C ILE A 5 -2.16 -36.48 21.16
N LEU A 6 -2.42 -36.21 22.46
CA LEU A 6 -2.73 -34.86 22.94
C LEU A 6 -1.57 -33.89 22.73
N PHE A 7 -0.34 -34.32 23.00
CA PHE A 7 0.87 -33.51 22.78
C PHE A 7 1.12 -33.24 21.28
N SER A 8 0.89 -34.26 20.43
CA SER A 8 1.00 -34.08 18.97
C SER A 8 -0.04 -33.09 18.42
N PHE A 9 -1.27 -33.12 18.96
CA PHE A 9 -2.32 -32.20 18.58
C PHE A 9 -2.03 -30.76 19.03
N LEU A 10 -1.45 -30.57 20.21
CA LEU A 10 -1.03 -29.29 20.73
C LEU A 10 0.08 -28.64 19.87
N VAL A 11 1.03 -29.42 19.39
CA VAL A 11 2.13 -28.96 18.52
C VAL A 11 1.59 -28.50 17.16
N ILE A 12 0.58 -29.18 16.62
CA ILE A 12 -0.05 -28.81 15.34
C ILE A 12 -0.83 -27.48 15.47
N ILE A 13 -1.49 -27.25 16.61
CA ILE A 13 -2.22 -25.99 16.85
C ILE A 13 -1.26 -24.81 17.03
N LEU A 14 -0.10 -25.00 17.68
CA LEU A 14 0.90 -23.94 17.82
C LEU A 14 1.57 -23.54 16.50
N SER A 15 1.62 -24.42 15.51
CA SER A 15 2.24 -24.12 14.21
C SER A 15 1.38 -23.24 13.29
N GLN A 16 0.11 -23.04 13.60
CA GLN A 16 -0.81 -22.21 12.80
C GLN A 16 -0.78 -20.70 13.17
N ALA A 17 -0.07 -20.31 14.22
CA ALA A 17 -0.20 -18.99 14.84
C ALA A 17 0.71 -17.90 14.25
N LEU A 18 1.45 -18.14 13.17
CA LEU A 18 2.43 -17.17 12.64
C LEU A 18 2.35 -16.96 11.12
N SER A 19 1.15 -17.00 10.55
CA SER A 19 0.99 -16.53 9.18
C SER A 19 1.03 -15.00 9.16
N GLN A 20 2.22 -14.44 9.01
CA GLN A 20 2.36 -13.02 8.73
C GLN A 20 1.73 -12.73 7.38
N ASN A 21 0.79 -11.80 7.32
CA ASN A 21 0.07 -11.44 6.13
C ASN A 21 0.43 -10.01 5.70
N LEU A 22 0.75 -9.85 4.42
CA LEU A 22 0.83 -8.54 3.80
C LEU A 22 -0.54 -8.21 3.22
N GLU A 23 -1.24 -7.30 3.87
CA GLU A 23 -2.62 -6.95 3.57
C GLU A 23 -2.71 -6.00 2.38
N ARG A 24 -1.76 -5.03 2.31
CA ARG A 24 -1.82 -3.97 1.32
C ARG A 24 -0.45 -3.47 0.92
N ILE A 25 -0.30 -3.13 -0.37
CA ILE A 25 0.81 -2.37 -0.94
C ILE A 25 0.24 -1.11 -1.60
N GLU A 26 0.83 0.04 -1.30
CA GLU A 26 0.45 1.30 -1.93
C GLU A 26 1.67 1.99 -2.56
N PRO A 27 1.57 2.46 -3.79
CA PRO A 27 0.44 2.25 -4.70
C PRO A 27 0.29 0.76 -5.08
N PRO A 28 -0.91 0.27 -5.44
CA PRO A 28 -1.16 -1.17 -5.70
C PRO A 28 -0.47 -1.69 -6.96
N PHE A 29 -0.06 -0.82 -7.84
CA PHE A 29 0.79 -1.03 -9.03
C PHE A 29 1.41 0.29 -9.43
N TRP A 30 2.39 0.27 -10.33
CA TRP A 30 2.96 1.48 -10.91
C TRP A 30 3.01 1.39 -12.44
N TRP A 31 3.32 2.51 -13.08
CA TRP A 31 3.45 2.57 -14.53
C TRP A 31 4.91 2.64 -14.92
N ALA A 32 5.36 1.77 -15.80
CA ALA A 32 6.67 1.87 -16.41
C ALA A 32 6.76 3.08 -17.34
N GLY A 33 7.97 3.61 -17.54
CA GLY A 33 8.24 4.71 -18.46
C GLY A 33 7.90 6.10 -17.93
N PHE A 34 7.73 6.28 -16.62
CA PHE A 34 7.75 7.61 -16.02
C PHE A 34 9.15 8.22 -16.09
N LYS A 35 9.19 9.55 -16.05
CA LYS A 35 10.44 10.33 -16.15
C LYS A 35 11.38 10.12 -14.96
N GLY A 36 10.88 9.65 -13.82
CA GLY A 36 11.66 9.26 -12.65
C GLY A 36 11.92 7.76 -12.63
N ASP A 37 13.01 7.38 -11.98
CA ASP A 37 13.40 5.99 -11.75
C ASP A 37 13.27 5.59 -10.28
N GLU A 38 12.60 6.41 -9.48
CA GLU A 38 12.35 6.18 -8.06
C GLU A 38 10.87 5.87 -7.81
N LEU A 39 10.63 4.90 -6.95
CA LEU A 39 9.29 4.49 -6.51
C LEU A 39 9.33 4.17 -5.03
N GLN A 40 8.47 4.82 -4.24
CA GLN A 40 8.27 4.44 -2.85
C GLN A 40 7.03 3.57 -2.72
N LEU A 41 7.16 2.44 -2.04
CA LEU A 41 6.07 1.55 -1.68
C LEU A 41 5.81 1.63 -0.18
N MET A 42 4.56 1.84 0.21
CA MET A 42 4.07 1.61 1.55
C MET A 42 3.51 0.19 1.64
N LEU A 43 3.96 -0.56 2.62
CA LEU A 43 3.54 -1.92 2.91
C LEU A 43 2.79 -1.92 4.25
N HIS A 44 1.61 -2.50 4.27
CA HIS A 44 0.82 -2.68 5.49
C HIS A 44 0.53 -4.14 5.73
N GLY A 45 0.76 -4.60 6.96
CA GLY A 45 0.46 -5.95 7.40
C GLY A 45 0.95 -6.15 8.83
N GLU A 46 0.43 -7.15 9.51
CA GLU A 46 0.76 -7.41 10.91
C GLU A 46 2.27 -7.63 11.11
N SER A 47 2.89 -6.76 11.93
CA SER A 47 4.32 -6.81 12.25
C SER A 47 5.27 -6.84 11.03
N ILE A 48 4.86 -6.28 9.88
CA ILE A 48 5.64 -6.32 8.63
C ILE A 48 7.01 -5.66 8.76
N SER A 49 7.16 -4.66 9.63
CA SER A 49 8.44 -3.97 9.85
C SER A 49 9.51 -4.84 10.51
N LYS A 50 9.14 -6.00 11.07
CA LYS A 50 10.08 -6.98 11.64
C LYS A 50 10.74 -7.84 10.56
N LEU A 51 10.16 -7.87 9.36
CA LEU A 51 10.68 -8.64 8.26
C LEU A 51 11.74 -7.84 7.48
N ARG A 52 12.62 -8.58 6.83
CA ARG A 52 13.62 -8.05 5.91
C ARG A 52 13.13 -8.25 4.47
N PRO A 53 12.83 -7.18 3.73
CA PRO A 53 12.42 -7.28 2.34
C PRO A 53 13.64 -7.52 1.42
N GLU A 54 13.44 -8.31 0.37
CA GLU A 54 14.38 -8.51 -0.72
C GLU A 54 13.66 -8.52 -2.07
N ILE A 55 14.32 -8.01 -3.09
CA ILE A 55 13.88 -8.12 -4.49
C ILE A 55 15.04 -8.75 -5.27
N LYS A 56 14.76 -9.91 -5.88
CA LYS A 56 15.72 -10.61 -6.75
C LYS A 56 15.43 -10.29 -8.22
N ASN A 57 15.70 -9.05 -8.60
CA ASN A 57 15.51 -8.57 -9.96
C ASN A 57 16.71 -7.68 -10.33
N SER A 58 17.28 -7.86 -11.51
CA SER A 58 18.46 -7.12 -11.95
C SER A 58 18.16 -5.64 -12.21
N GLY A 59 16.94 -5.35 -12.64
CA GLY A 59 16.49 -4.00 -13.00
C GLY A 59 15.84 -3.21 -11.87
N ILE A 60 15.61 -3.83 -10.70
CA ILE A 60 14.93 -3.17 -9.57
C ILE A 60 15.72 -3.43 -8.29
N LYS A 61 16.03 -2.36 -7.56
CA LYS A 61 16.77 -2.44 -6.30
C LYS A 61 16.02 -1.73 -5.18
N ILE A 62 16.06 -2.30 -3.98
CA ILE A 62 15.69 -1.59 -2.77
C ILE A 62 16.88 -0.70 -2.39
N GLU A 63 16.72 0.61 -2.44
CA GLU A 63 17.73 1.58 -2.02
C GLU A 63 17.66 1.82 -0.53
N LYS A 64 16.43 1.92 0.00
CA LYS A 64 16.23 2.20 1.41
C LYS A 64 14.98 1.54 1.95
N VAL A 65 15.06 1.16 3.21
CA VAL A 65 13.94 0.62 3.98
C VAL A 65 13.69 1.56 5.16
N HIS A 66 12.49 2.13 5.23
CA HIS A 66 12.10 3.00 6.32
C HIS A 66 11.13 2.26 7.25
N LYS A 67 11.42 2.33 8.53
CA LYS A 67 10.56 1.84 9.61
C LYS A 67 10.01 3.04 10.36
N VAL A 68 8.74 2.94 10.72
CA VAL A 68 8.05 3.94 11.53
C VAL A 68 7.70 3.34 12.89
N ASP A 69 7.13 4.14 13.79
CA ASP A 69 6.79 3.69 15.15
C ASP A 69 5.82 2.51 15.16
N SER A 70 4.88 2.49 14.22
CA SER A 70 3.97 1.35 14.07
C SER A 70 4.68 0.15 13.44
N PRO A 71 4.64 -1.04 14.07
CA PRO A 71 5.26 -2.24 13.53
C PRO A 71 4.54 -2.77 12.27
N ASN A 72 3.34 -2.27 11.98
CA ASN A 72 2.49 -2.74 10.89
C ASN A 72 2.74 -2.03 9.56
N TYR A 73 3.67 -1.07 9.52
CA TYR A 73 4.04 -0.35 8.31
C TYR A 73 5.52 -0.47 8.00
N LEU A 74 5.81 -0.56 6.71
CA LEU A 74 7.16 -0.57 6.17
C LEU A 74 7.16 0.21 4.85
N PHE A 75 8.17 1.05 4.62
CA PHE A 75 8.29 1.77 3.37
C PHE A 75 9.58 1.36 2.66
N LEU A 76 9.49 1.14 1.35
CA LEU A 76 10.60 0.76 0.50
C LEU A 76 10.83 1.83 -0.56
N ASP A 77 12.01 2.43 -0.57
CA ASP A 77 12.45 3.23 -1.70
C ASP A 77 13.12 2.30 -2.71
N LEU A 78 12.53 2.23 -3.89
CA LEU A 78 12.98 1.41 -5.00
C LEU A 78 13.64 2.27 -6.07
N LYS A 79 14.73 1.75 -6.64
CA LYS A 79 15.34 2.24 -7.87
C LYS A 79 14.95 1.34 -9.02
N LEU A 80 14.37 1.92 -10.06
CA LEU A 80 13.91 1.24 -11.27
C LEU A 80 14.94 1.45 -12.38
N ASN A 81 16.05 0.66 -12.36
CA ASN A 81 17.09 0.79 -13.39
C ASN A 81 16.58 0.40 -14.78
N ASP A 82 15.71 -0.63 -14.83
CA ASP A 82 14.98 -1.03 -16.02
C ASP A 82 13.51 -0.64 -15.84
N ASN A 83 13.19 0.60 -16.22
CA ASN A 83 11.83 1.13 -16.11
C ASN A 83 10.94 0.65 -17.26
N VAL A 84 10.83 -0.67 -17.41
CA VAL A 84 10.03 -1.38 -18.40
C VAL A 84 8.87 -2.13 -17.75
N PRO A 85 7.78 -2.39 -18.49
CA PRO A 85 6.65 -3.18 -17.98
C PRO A 85 7.12 -4.58 -17.56
N GLN A 86 6.88 -4.93 -16.31
CA GLN A 86 7.26 -6.23 -15.75
C GLN A 86 6.53 -6.48 -14.44
N THR A 87 6.51 -7.73 -14.02
CA THR A 87 6.13 -8.12 -12.65
C THR A 87 7.37 -8.61 -11.93
N PHE A 88 7.55 -8.20 -10.68
CA PHE A 88 8.64 -8.67 -9.83
C PHE A 88 8.13 -9.08 -8.46
N GLU A 89 8.82 -10.04 -7.85
CA GLU A 89 8.47 -10.57 -6.53
C GLU A 89 9.22 -9.78 -5.44
N ILE A 90 8.47 -9.31 -4.45
CA ILE A 90 9.02 -8.80 -3.18
C ILE A 90 8.95 -9.95 -2.18
N GLN A 91 10.10 -10.40 -1.72
CA GLN A 91 10.26 -11.48 -0.74
C GLN A 91 10.52 -10.90 0.63
N PHE A 92 9.98 -11.54 1.66
CA PHE A 92 10.15 -11.11 3.05
C PHE A 92 10.72 -12.25 3.88
N PHE A 93 11.75 -11.93 4.63
CA PHE A 93 12.49 -12.89 5.44
C PHE A 93 12.38 -12.57 6.93
N ASN A 94 12.15 -13.61 7.72
CA ASN A 94 12.38 -13.58 9.16
C ASN A 94 13.73 -14.26 9.40
N LYS A 95 14.74 -13.49 9.81
CA LYS A 95 16.15 -13.96 9.81
C LYS A 95 16.55 -14.44 8.40
N ASN A 96 16.70 -15.75 8.22
CA ASN A 96 17.10 -16.36 6.94
C ASN A 96 15.97 -17.19 6.29
N GLU A 97 14.81 -17.25 6.89
CA GLU A 97 13.67 -17.98 6.36
C GLU A 97 12.75 -17.05 5.57
N LYS A 98 12.42 -17.42 4.33
CA LYS A 98 11.40 -16.71 3.55
C LYS A 98 10.02 -17.06 4.11
N VAL A 99 9.34 -16.07 4.66
CA VAL A 99 8.02 -16.25 5.31
C VAL A 99 6.86 -15.76 4.47
N LEU A 100 7.13 -14.85 3.52
CA LEU A 100 6.10 -14.23 2.70
C LEU A 100 6.70 -13.79 1.37
N SER A 101 5.89 -13.77 0.32
CA SER A 101 6.20 -13.07 -0.93
C SER A 101 4.95 -12.45 -1.56
N ARG A 102 5.17 -11.40 -2.35
CA ARG A 102 4.12 -10.69 -3.06
C ARG A 102 4.64 -10.19 -4.41
N ASP A 103 3.88 -10.47 -5.44
CA ASP A 103 4.14 -9.91 -6.76
C ASP A 103 3.70 -8.44 -6.82
N TYR A 104 4.51 -7.63 -7.50
CA TYR A 104 4.23 -6.24 -7.78
C TYR A 104 4.39 -5.94 -9.26
N GLU A 105 3.46 -5.19 -9.83
CA GLU A 105 3.37 -4.96 -11.26
C GLU A 105 3.76 -3.54 -11.66
N LEU A 106 4.70 -3.44 -12.61
CA LEU A 106 4.95 -2.26 -13.42
C LEU A 106 4.20 -2.39 -14.73
N LYS A 107 3.07 -1.69 -14.84
CA LYS A 107 2.19 -1.75 -16.00
C LYS A 107 2.75 -0.98 -17.19
N LYS A 108 2.42 -1.45 -18.38
CA LYS A 108 2.67 -0.70 -19.61
C LYS A 108 1.76 0.50 -19.67
N ARG A 109 2.31 1.68 -19.97
CA ARG A 109 1.52 2.85 -20.31
C ARG A 109 0.98 2.69 -21.72
N GLU A 110 -0.30 2.92 -21.91
CA GLU A 110 -0.89 2.92 -23.25
C GLU A 110 -0.47 4.18 -24.02
N ALA A 111 -0.14 4.00 -25.30
CA ALA A 111 0.27 5.11 -26.16
C ALA A 111 -0.83 6.18 -26.35
N SER A 112 -2.10 5.79 -26.16
CA SER A 112 -3.24 6.70 -26.16
C SER A 112 -3.21 7.73 -25.03
N PHE A 113 -2.57 7.39 -23.89
CA PHE A 113 -2.42 8.31 -22.75
C PHE A 113 -1.56 9.54 -23.10
N TYR A 114 -0.68 9.45 -24.10
CA TYR A 114 0.10 10.59 -24.59
C TYR A 114 -0.67 11.44 -25.62
N ARG A 115 -1.83 10.98 -26.08
CA ARG A 115 -2.69 11.68 -27.04
C ARG A 115 -3.83 12.43 -26.39
N GLU A 116 -3.99 12.33 -25.09
CA GLU A 116 -5.06 13.09 -24.46
C GLU A 116 -4.75 14.57 -24.60
N LYS A 117 -5.59 15.13 -25.38
CA LYS A 117 -5.68 16.52 -25.75
C LYS A 117 -5.51 17.37 -24.49
N PHE A 118 -4.67 18.35 -24.60
CA PHE A 118 -4.78 19.50 -23.70
C PHE A 118 -6.24 19.92 -23.60
N LEU A 119 -6.66 20.38 -22.43
CA LEU A 119 -7.99 20.94 -22.24
C LEU A 119 -8.33 21.86 -23.40
N SER A 120 -9.46 21.64 -24.03
CA SER A 120 -9.96 22.37 -25.18
C SER A 120 -11.21 23.16 -24.78
N ALA A 121 -11.63 24.06 -25.65
CA ALA A 121 -12.88 24.82 -25.46
C ALA A 121 -14.15 23.92 -25.47
N SER A 122 -14.03 22.63 -25.83
CA SER A 122 -15.12 21.65 -25.77
C SER A 122 -15.17 20.87 -24.46
N ASP A 123 -14.19 21.05 -23.60
CA ASP A 123 -14.14 20.36 -22.28
C ASP A 123 -14.86 21.19 -21.24
N VAL A 124 -15.61 20.51 -20.37
CA VAL A 124 -16.31 21.14 -19.25
C VAL A 124 -15.57 20.75 -17.97
N ILE A 125 -15.04 21.75 -17.28
CA ILE A 125 -14.44 21.58 -15.95
C ILE A 125 -15.49 21.94 -14.92
N TYR A 126 -15.79 21.02 -14.01
CA TYR A 126 -16.70 21.24 -12.90
C TYR A 126 -15.92 21.19 -11.59
N LEU A 127 -15.85 22.33 -10.91
CA LEU A 127 -15.26 22.42 -9.59
C LEU A 127 -16.33 22.18 -8.53
N ILE A 128 -16.20 21.11 -7.76
CA ILE A 128 -17.09 20.78 -6.66
C ILE A 128 -16.36 21.11 -5.36
N MET A 129 -16.96 21.94 -4.53
CA MET A 129 -16.54 22.21 -3.17
C MET A 129 -17.57 21.58 -2.23
N PRO A 130 -17.30 20.39 -1.66
CA PRO A 130 -18.28 19.62 -0.88
C PRO A 130 -18.83 20.39 0.32
N ASP A 131 -18.01 21.22 0.95
CA ASP A 131 -18.37 22.11 2.05
C ASP A 131 -19.40 23.20 1.71
N ARG A 132 -19.61 23.45 0.41
CA ARG A 132 -20.57 24.46 -0.09
C ARG A 132 -21.88 23.88 -0.58
N PHE A 133 -22.04 22.58 -0.54
CA PHE A 133 -23.29 21.91 -0.90
C PHE A 133 -24.19 21.74 0.32
N ALA A 134 -25.51 21.70 0.06
CA ALA A 134 -26.45 21.35 1.09
C ALA A 134 -26.16 19.93 1.58
N ASN A 135 -25.99 19.77 2.89
CA ASN A 135 -25.82 18.45 3.47
C ASN A 135 -27.14 17.67 3.40
N GLY A 136 -27.14 16.55 2.67
CA GLY A 136 -28.30 15.66 2.52
C GLY A 136 -28.50 14.73 3.72
N ASP A 137 -27.46 14.52 4.54
CA ASP A 137 -27.49 13.66 5.71
C ASP A 137 -26.72 14.28 6.87
N MET A 138 -27.46 14.82 7.83
CA MET A 138 -26.86 15.45 9.02
C MET A 138 -26.38 14.46 10.08
N SER A 139 -26.68 13.17 9.93
CA SER A 139 -26.26 12.16 10.91
C SER A 139 -24.76 11.88 10.89
N ASN A 140 -24.09 12.24 9.80
CA ASN A 140 -22.65 12.05 9.61
C ASN A 140 -21.82 13.34 9.79
N ASP A 141 -22.42 14.43 10.26
CA ASP A 141 -21.72 15.70 10.51
C ASP A 141 -20.68 15.60 11.63
N GLU A 142 -20.89 14.70 12.57
CA GLU A 142 -19.97 14.48 13.67
C GLU A 142 -19.51 13.02 13.68
N VAL A 143 -18.20 12.82 13.65
CA VAL A 143 -17.57 11.50 13.74
C VAL A 143 -16.79 11.44 15.04
N ASP A 144 -16.87 10.31 15.75
CA ASP A 144 -16.10 10.08 16.95
C ASP A 144 -14.60 10.26 16.69
N GLY A 145 -13.96 11.06 17.54
CA GLY A 145 -12.54 11.37 17.41
C GLY A 145 -12.21 12.66 16.67
N LEU A 146 -13.19 13.42 16.16
CA LEU A 146 -12.96 14.78 15.68
C LEU A 146 -12.63 15.71 16.84
N ILE A 147 -11.56 16.50 16.69
CA ILE A 147 -11.12 17.47 17.67
C ILE A 147 -12.09 18.66 17.72
N GLU A 148 -12.61 19.04 16.56
CA GLU A 148 -13.56 20.16 16.42
C GLU A 148 -14.94 19.63 16.03
N LYS A 149 -15.96 20.18 16.67
CA LYS A 149 -17.35 19.87 16.34
C LYS A 149 -17.83 20.76 15.20
N SER A 150 -18.71 20.20 14.35
CA SER A 150 -19.33 20.98 13.29
C SER A 150 -20.12 22.17 13.85
N ASN A 151 -19.84 23.38 13.38
CA ASN A 151 -20.57 24.58 13.78
C ASN A 151 -21.17 25.29 12.55
N ARG A 152 -22.36 24.91 12.16
CA ARG A 152 -23.07 25.49 11.01
C ARG A 152 -23.40 26.97 11.13
N LYS A 153 -23.25 27.57 12.30
CA LYS A 153 -23.49 28.97 12.55
C LYS A 153 -22.21 29.80 12.57
N SER A 154 -21.06 29.17 12.48
CA SER A 154 -19.79 29.87 12.36
C SER A 154 -19.69 30.57 11.03
N LYS A 155 -19.16 31.80 11.05
CA LYS A 155 -18.87 32.58 9.84
C LYS A 155 -17.54 32.15 9.19
N ASP A 156 -16.79 31.30 9.85
CA ASP A 156 -15.43 30.90 9.47
C ASP A 156 -15.38 29.55 8.71
N GLY A 157 -16.50 29.03 8.28
CA GLY A 157 -16.65 27.82 7.48
C GLY A 157 -17.27 26.68 8.24
#